data_8aad64cd33538a9da1618453c88e0bae
#
_entry.id   8aad64cd33538a9da1618453c88e0bae
#
_cell.length_a   1.000
_cell.length_b   1.000
_cell.length_c   1.000
_cell.angle_alpha   90.00
_cell.angle_beta   90.00
_cell.angle_gamma   90.00
#
_symmetry.space_group_name_H-M   'P 1'
#
loop_
_entity.id
_entity.type
_entity.pdbx_description
1 polymer ?
#
loop_
_entity_poly.entity_id
_entity_poly.type
_entity_poly.pdbx_seq_one_letter_code
_entity_poly.pdbx_strand_id
1 'polypeptide(L)'
;MLQSPQANAEPTTAETRLRRNRIASVILIIAVVLVIGWTWVASPARKVDRTETTASAGSAMQAPAANDPEAMPHTLQPVWSTESSASTSTHTISPAPLVMDNSLIVAEDRGVRAISLNDGTERWHYRRDTPLCALSGSVGQVFATFRGEAGCGETVALKPDSGQYVATRKSIAADSPAAVRSNSYAGVYDSGFLELWRSDLVRVLEYGKIPASPEPKMQPHPECSIISALTRVELLAVVNNCDGHGRLVMQVANPEESRKPEVKSDIDLGPVTADMSLVSVGQDTAAVLADNRIRVFRMDGTMLTELALGETTLRPAPAEANSDGDAPRAPFTTDLPHHMTWWSPRGLLGFRPSTLAPDFEFPEATGTPAPWGEHVFMPVADGVAVLNASTLEIIGTLPLPAAAKSTHANDADKPELPVRLAVVGDTLLVQRGESVDAFVIEI
;
A
#
# COMPACT_ATOMS: atom_id res chain seq x y z
N MET A 1 39.33 90.38 2.02
CA MET A 1 38.58 89.18 1.62
C MET A 1 39.42 88.02 2.05
N LEU A 2 39.07 87.43 3.19
CA LEU A 2 39.69 86.22 3.73
C LEU A 2 38.79 85.04 3.51
N GLN A 3 39.15 84.10 2.64
CA GLN A 3 38.52 82.84 2.45
C GLN A 3 38.92 81.86 3.58
N SER A 4 37.98 81.42 4.36
CA SER A 4 38.18 80.36 5.33
C SER A 4 38.30 78.98 4.62
N PRO A 5 39.29 78.18 5.00
CA PRO A 5 39.36 76.81 4.47
C PRO A 5 38.27 75.95 5.11
N GLN A 6 37.44 75.29 4.28
CA GLN A 6 36.53 74.22 4.72
C GLN A 6 37.39 73.05 5.19
N ALA A 7 37.30 72.75 6.47
CA ALA A 7 37.90 71.57 7.05
C ALA A 7 37.02 70.35 6.66
N ASN A 8 37.58 69.48 5.78
CA ASN A 8 37.02 68.15 5.59
C ASN A 8 37.25 67.37 6.87
N ALA A 9 36.20 67.21 7.67
CA ALA A 9 36.21 66.37 8.87
C ALA A 9 36.37 64.90 8.44
N GLU A 10 37.47 64.25 8.79
CA GLU A 10 37.67 62.82 8.65
C GLU A 10 36.58 62.09 9.54
N PRO A 11 35.93 61.05 8.99
CA PRO A 11 34.91 60.35 9.76
C PRO A 11 35.54 59.69 10.99
N THR A 12 34.92 59.88 12.15
CA THR A 12 35.38 59.31 13.41
C THR A 12 35.38 57.77 13.34
N THR A 13 36.29 57.11 14.07
CA THR A 13 36.40 55.61 14.09
C THR A 13 35.10 54.91 14.48
N ALA A 14 34.19 55.56 15.20
CA ALA A 14 32.85 55.04 15.55
C ALA A 14 31.91 55.07 14.34
N GLU A 15 31.90 56.11 13.52
CA GLU A 15 31.07 56.23 12.32
C GLU A 15 31.48 55.24 11.23
N THR A 16 32.78 55.01 11.06
CA THR A 16 33.30 54.00 10.12
C THR A 16 32.92 52.56 10.57
N ARG A 17 32.93 52.26 11.87
CA ARG A 17 32.45 50.98 12.41
C ARG A 17 30.94 50.78 12.22
N LEU A 18 30.14 51.82 12.48
CA LEU A 18 28.68 51.78 12.27
C LEU A 18 28.30 51.58 10.80
N ARG A 19 29.00 52.28 9.88
CA ARG A 19 28.80 52.13 8.44
C ARG A 19 29.19 50.74 7.94
N ARG A 20 30.31 50.18 8.44
CA ARG A 20 30.77 48.82 8.12
C ARG A 20 29.78 47.77 8.63
N ASN A 21 29.26 47.91 9.84
CA ASN A 21 28.27 47.00 10.40
C ASN A 21 26.92 47.07 9.64
N ARG A 22 26.47 48.25 9.23
CA ARG A 22 25.27 48.39 8.38
C ARG A 22 25.46 47.75 7.03
N ILE A 23 26.61 47.92 6.37
CA ILE A 23 26.92 47.26 5.10
C ILE A 23 26.96 45.73 5.29
N ALA A 24 27.62 45.24 6.34
CA ALA A 24 27.66 43.82 6.65
C ALA A 24 26.25 43.24 6.89
N SER A 25 25.39 43.95 7.63
CA SER A 25 23.99 43.53 7.86
C SER A 25 23.18 43.48 6.57
N VAL A 26 23.32 44.49 5.69
CA VAL A 26 22.66 44.51 4.39
C VAL A 26 23.12 43.35 3.51
N ILE A 27 24.43 43.07 3.45
CA ILE A 27 24.96 41.91 2.71
C ILE A 27 24.42 40.61 3.27
N LEU A 28 24.36 40.46 4.59
CA LEU A 28 23.81 39.27 5.23
C LEU A 28 22.32 39.06 4.90
N ILE A 29 21.52 40.15 4.96
CA ILE A 29 20.11 40.10 4.60
C ILE A 29 19.94 39.69 3.12
N ILE A 30 20.71 40.27 2.22
CA ILE A 30 20.67 39.92 0.79
C ILE A 30 21.05 38.44 0.61
N ALA A 31 22.12 37.97 1.28
CA ALA A 31 22.53 36.56 1.21
C ALA A 31 21.42 35.62 1.72
N VAL A 32 20.79 35.94 2.85
CA VAL A 32 19.67 35.19 3.39
C VAL A 32 18.48 35.16 2.41
N VAL A 33 18.13 36.32 1.86
CA VAL A 33 17.03 36.40 0.86
C VAL A 33 17.34 35.58 -0.39
N LEU A 34 18.61 35.63 -0.86
CA LEU A 34 19.03 34.81 -2.01
C LEU A 34 18.97 33.30 -1.69
N VAL A 35 19.43 32.91 -0.51
CA VAL A 35 19.34 31.49 -0.07
C VAL A 35 17.90 31.06 0.04
N ILE A 36 17.01 31.85 0.68
CA ILE A 36 15.59 31.57 0.75
C ILE A 36 14.96 31.48 -0.66
N GLY A 37 15.29 32.47 -1.52
CA GLY A 37 14.81 32.46 -2.90
C GLY A 37 15.27 31.22 -3.68
N TRP A 38 16.55 30.85 -3.53
CA TRP A 38 17.12 29.67 -4.14
C TRP A 38 16.47 28.38 -3.63
N THR A 39 16.35 28.21 -2.31
CA THR A 39 15.71 27.03 -1.72
C THR A 39 14.25 26.93 -2.10
N TRP A 40 13.54 28.07 -2.21
CA TRP A 40 12.17 28.11 -2.68
C TRP A 40 12.03 27.70 -4.16
N VAL A 41 12.91 28.20 -5.04
CA VAL A 41 12.93 27.85 -6.48
C VAL A 41 13.33 26.39 -6.68
N ALA A 42 14.31 25.89 -5.91
CA ALA A 42 14.82 24.53 -5.98
C ALA A 42 13.91 23.51 -5.25
N SER A 43 12.88 23.97 -4.55
CA SER A 43 12.02 23.11 -3.75
C SER A 43 11.32 22.05 -4.61
N PRO A 44 11.39 20.75 -4.23
CA PRO A 44 10.64 19.66 -4.88
C PRO A 44 9.12 19.91 -4.91
N ALA A 45 8.59 20.66 -3.94
CA ALA A 45 7.18 21.03 -3.90
C ALA A 45 6.69 21.85 -5.10
N ARG A 46 7.59 22.57 -5.81
CA ARG A 46 7.25 23.31 -7.04
C ARG A 46 7.21 22.45 -8.29
N LYS A 47 7.75 21.25 -8.21
CA LYS A 47 7.77 20.27 -9.30
C LYS A 47 6.59 19.29 -9.23
N VAL A 48 5.67 19.54 -8.31
CA VAL A 48 4.43 18.75 -8.18
C VAL A 48 3.41 19.32 -9.14
N ASP A 49 2.93 18.46 -10.04
CA ASP A 49 1.73 18.68 -10.84
C ASP A 49 0.53 18.06 -10.14
N ARG A 50 -0.43 18.89 -9.74
CA ARG A 50 -1.62 18.42 -9.03
C ARG A 50 -2.86 19.19 -9.44
N THR A 51 -3.94 18.46 -9.55
CA THR A 51 -5.29 19.00 -9.62
C THR A 51 -6.05 18.57 -8.38
N GLU A 52 -6.80 19.49 -7.81
CA GLU A 52 -7.71 19.22 -6.70
C GLU A 52 -9.13 19.44 -7.19
N THR A 53 -10.02 18.53 -6.85
CA THR A 53 -11.45 18.77 -7.04
C THR A 53 -11.96 19.49 -5.81
N THR A 54 -12.68 20.62 -5.98
CA THR A 54 -13.49 21.12 -4.88
C THR A 54 -14.44 20.00 -4.50
N ALA A 55 -14.35 19.52 -3.27
CA ALA A 55 -15.28 18.53 -2.75
C ALA A 55 -16.67 19.07 -3.04
N SER A 56 -17.29 18.57 -4.08
CA SER A 56 -18.70 18.80 -4.35
C SER A 56 -19.40 18.20 -3.15
N ALA A 57 -19.95 19.05 -2.28
CA ALA A 57 -20.76 18.60 -1.18
C ALA A 57 -21.87 17.74 -1.80
N GLY A 58 -21.71 16.41 -1.72
CA GLY A 58 -22.72 15.41 -2.03
C GLY A 58 -23.27 15.48 -3.44
N SER A 59 -22.91 14.66 -4.24
CA SER A 59 -23.75 13.55 -4.53
C SER A 59 -23.12 12.41 -3.74
N ALA A 60 -23.47 12.27 -2.48
CA ALA A 60 -23.58 10.94 -1.94
C ALA A 60 -24.26 10.19 -3.07
N MET A 61 -23.52 9.29 -3.71
CA MET A 61 -24.13 8.32 -4.60
C MET A 61 -25.28 7.81 -3.75
N GLN A 62 -26.50 8.16 -4.14
CA GLN A 62 -27.67 7.59 -3.52
C GLN A 62 -27.38 6.13 -3.61
N ALA A 63 -27.11 5.51 -2.45
CA ALA A 63 -26.92 4.07 -2.41
C ALA A 63 -28.04 3.56 -3.29
N PRO A 64 -27.78 2.84 -4.39
CA PRO A 64 -28.82 2.40 -5.28
C PRO A 64 -29.87 1.82 -4.37
N ALA A 65 -31.12 2.15 -4.62
CA ALA A 65 -32.24 1.74 -3.77
C ALA A 65 -31.98 0.28 -3.48
N ALA A 66 -31.86 -0.08 -2.19
CA ALA A 66 -31.33 -1.37 -1.75
C ALA A 66 -31.88 -2.44 -2.68
N ASN A 67 -31.07 -2.81 -3.65
CA ASN A 67 -31.42 -3.85 -4.59
C ASN A 67 -31.75 -5.04 -3.72
N ASP A 68 -32.83 -5.73 -4.02
CA ASP A 68 -33.23 -6.92 -3.29
C ASP A 68 -31.96 -7.75 -3.02
N PRO A 69 -31.52 -7.94 -1.78
CA PRO A 69 -30.26 -8.63 -1.50
C PRO A 69 -30.27 -10.09 -2.01
N GLU A 70 -31.46 -10.62 -2.32
CA GLU A 70 -31.64 -11.93 -2.94
C GLU A 70 -31.66 -11.87 -4.49
N ALA A 71 -31.67 -10.68 -5.09
CA ALA A 71 -31.73 -10.56 -6.53
C ALA A 71 -30.44 -11.06 -7.20
N MET A 72 -30.60 -11.95 -8.17
CA MET A 72 -29.48 -12.57 -8.89
C MET A 72 -28.97 -11.66 -10.00
N PRO A 73 -27.66 -11.40 -10.08
CA PRO A 73 -27.09 -10.68 -11.19
C PRO A 73 -27.19 -11.51 -12.47
N HIS A 74 -27.64 -10.88 -13.57
CA HIS A 74 -27.86 -11.55 -14.85
C HIS A 74 -26.79 -11.23 -15.88
N THR A 75 -26.31 -10.01 -15.91
CA THR A 75 -25.29 -9.57 -16.89
C THR A 75 -24.35 -8.52 -16.33
N LEU A 76 -23.21 -8.36 -17.00
CA LEU A 76 -22.22 -7.33 -16.75
C LEU A 76 -22.12 -6.44 -17.97
N GLN A 77 -22.55 -5.16 -17.87
CA GLN A 77 -22.48 -4.18 -18.93
C GLN A 77 -21.21 -3.36 -18.81
N PRO A 78 -20.32 -3.37 -19.83
CA PRO A 78 -19.10 -2.57 -19.80
C PRO A 78 -19.44 -1.07 -19.85
N VAL A 79 -18.81 -0.27 -19.00
CA VAL A 79 -19.04 1.18 -18.91
C VAL A 79 -17.83 1.96 -19.36
N TRP A 80 -16.68 1.72 -18.75
CA TRP A 80 -15.42 2.39 -19.06
C TRP A 80 -14.23 1.49 -18.72
N SER A 81 -13.08 1.85 -19.27
CA SER A 81 -11.81 1.19 -18.99
C SER A 81 -10.72 2.23 -18.74
N THR A 82 -9.74 1.91 -17.92
CA THR A 82 -8.58 2.74 -17.65
C THR A 82 -7.34 1.89 -17.43
N GLU A 83 -6.16 2.51 -17.49
CA GLU A 83 -4.89 1.83 -17.23
C GLU A 83 -4.29 2.29 -15.93
N SER A 84 -3.62 1.37 -15.24
CA SER A 84 -2.84 1.60 -14.02
C SER A 84 -1.42 1.12 -14.28
N SER A 85 -0.50 2.05 -14.49
CA SER A 85 0.88 1.76 -14.91
C SER A 85 1.82 1.29 -13.79
N ALA A 86 1.33 1.09 -12.58
CA ALA A 86 2.15 0.62 -11.45
C ALA A 86 2.41 -0.89 -11.44
N SER A 87 2.27 -1.56 -12.55
CA SER A 87 2.33 -3.02 -12.64
C SER A 87 3.75 -3.58 -12.69
N THR A 88 4.76 -2.76 -12.89
CA THR A 88 6.12 -3.27 -13.14
C THR A 88 6.86 -3.72 -11.89
N SER A 89 6.36 -3.44 -10.68
CA SER A 89 6.89 -4.05 -9.47
C SER A 89 5.78 -4.75 -8.69
N THR A 90 5.94 -6.04 -8.48
CA THR A 90 5.04 -6.90 -7.68
C THR A 90 4.77 -6.36 -6.27
N HIS A 91 5.61 -5.43 -5.80
CA HIS A 91 5.55 -4.86 -4.46
C HIS A 91 4.52 -3.75 -4.27
N THR A 92 4.08 -3.12 -5.36
CA THR A 92 3.07 -2.04 -5.33
C THR A 92 1.67 -2.53 -5.65
N ILE A 93 1.50 -3.83 -5.94
CA ILE A 93 0.22 -4.38 -6.36
C ILE A 93 -0.69 -4.57 -5.15
N SER A 94 -1.79 -3.82 -5.11
CA SER A 94 -2.86 -4.04 -4.15
C SER A 94 -3.57 -5.38 -4.44
N PRO A 95 -4.01 -6.15 -3.42
CA PRO A 95 -4.78 -7.38 -3.62
C PRO A 95 -6.16 -7.15 -4.26
N ALA A 96 -6.62 -5.91 -4.32
CA ALA A 96 -7.85 -5.49 -5.01
C ALA A 96 -7.65 -4.10 -5.62
N PRO A 97 -8.45 -3.68 -6.62
CA PRO A 97 -8.50 -2.30 -7.06
C PRO A 97 -8.72 -1.37 -5.87
N LEU A 98 -7.89 -0.32 -5.76
CA LEU A 98 -7.97 0.59 -4.61
C LEU A 98 -9.14 1.56 -4.81
N VAL A 99 -10.25 1.31 -4.14
CA VAL A 99 -11.42 2.18 -4.18
C VAL A 99 -11.58 2.89 -2.84
N MET A 100 -11.73 4.21 -2.90
CA MET A 100 -11.96 5.08 -1.74
C MET A 100 -12.87 6.24 -2.14
N ASP A 101 -13.85 6.58 -1.30
CA ASP A 101 -14.76 7.72 -1.49
C ASP A 101 -15.32 7.85 -2.92
N ASN A 102 -15.88 6.74 -3.43
CA ASN A 102 -16.46 6.65 -4.77
C ASN A 102 -15.49 6.98 -5.93
N SER A 103 -14.21 6.75 -5.70
CA SER A 103 -13.15 6.90 -6.71
C SER A 103 -12.27 5.66 -6.75
N LEU A 104 -11.93 5.24 -7.96
CA LEU A 104 -10.81 4.31 -8.17
C LEU A 104 -9.50 5.11 -8.11
N ILE A 105 -8.62 4.72 -7.21
CA ILE A 105 -7.28 5.31 -7.10
C ILE A 105 -6.31 4.49 -7.94
N VAL A 106 -5.77 5.12 -8.95
CA VAL A 106 -4.91 4.48 -9.95
C VAL A 106 -3.48 4.98 -9.77
N ALA A 107 -2.54 4.07 -9.79
CA ALA A 107 -1.13 4.39 -9.81
C ALA A 107 -0.66 4.73 -11.24
N GLU A 108 0.25 5.68 -11.34
CA GLU A 108 1.02 6.02 -12.53
C GLU A 108 2.51 5.88 -12.20
N ASP A 109 3.38 5.83 -13.20
CA ASP A 109 4.83 5.68 -12.98
C ASP A 109 5.40 6.75 -12.03
N ARG A 110 4.83 7.96 -12.07
CA ARG A 110 5.29 9.12 -11.31
C ARG A 110 4.18 9.82 -10.55
N GLY A 111 3.07 9.13 -10.28
CA GLY A 111 1.94 9.76 -9.63
C GLY A 111 0.82 8.84 -9.27
N VAL A 112 -0.25 9.46 -8.82
CA VAL A 112 -1.54 8.83 -8.55
C VAL A 112 -2.65 9.71 -9.10
N ARG A 113 -3.72 9.09 -9.56
CA ARG A 113 -4.94 9.79 -10.00
C ARG A 113 -6.18 9.09 -9.49
N ALA A 114 -7.23 9.85 -9.29
CA ALA A 114 -8.55 9.32 -8.94
C ALA A 114 -9.47 9.38 -10.15
N ILE A 115 -10.15 8.27 -10.39
CA ILE A 115 -11.10 8.07 -11.47
C ILE A 115 -12.50 7.97 -10.87
N SER A 116 -13.44 8.70 -11.44
CA SER A 116 -14.86 8.61 -11.11
C SER A 116 -15.40 7.23 -11.45
N LEU A 117 -16.04 6.55 -10.51
CA LEU A 117 -16.66 5.25 -10.76
C LEU A 117 -17.84 5.33 -11.72
N ASN A 118 -18.48 6.50 -11.85
CA ASN A 118 -19.67 6.66 -12.67
C ASN A 118 -19.38 6.67 -14.18
N ASP A 119 -18.29 7.35 -14.58
CA ASP A 119 -18.03 7.66 -15.99
C ASP A 119 -16.57 7.46 -16.42
N GLY A 120 -15.69 7.01 -15.53
CA GLY A 120 -14.27 6.80 -15.84
C GLY A 120 -13.45 8.07 -16.03
N THR A 121 -14.00 9.26 -15.71
CA THR A 121 -13.28 10.52 -15.86
C THR A 121 -12.30 10.75 -14.70
N GLU A 122 -11.16 11.39 -14.99
CA GLU A 122 -10.21 11.80 -13.97
C GLU A 122 -10.82 12.90 -13.10
N ARG A 123 -10.83 12.70 -11.79
CA ARG A 123 -11.30 13.66 -10.78
C ARG A 123 -10.19 14.56 -10.29
N TRP A 124 -9.06 13.97 -9.93
CA TRP A 124 -7.87 14.66 -9.48
C TRP A 124 -6.63 13.82 -9.76
N HIS A 125 -5.47 14.45 -9.76
CA HIS A 125 -4.17 13.78 -9.78
C HIS A 125 -3.13 14.46 -8.91
N TYR A 126 -2.10 13.68 -8.55
CA TYR A 126 -0.90 14.14 -7.88
C TYR A 126 0.30 13.47 -8.53
N ARG A 127 1.14 14.24 -9.24
CA ARG A 127 2.29 13.76 -10.00
C ARG A 127 3.56 14.45 -9.54
N ARG A 128 4.67 13.73 -9.54
CA ARG A 128 6.02 14.22 -9.26
C ARG A 128 6.93 13.95 -10.45
N ASP A 129 8.15 14.54 -10.44
CA ASP A 129 9.23 14.22 -11.37
C ASP A 129 9.98 12.92 -10.99
N THR A 130 9.67 12.32 -9.85
CA THR A 130 10.27 11.09 -9.32
C THR A 130 9.32 9.91 -9.37
N PRO A 131 9.84 8.67 -9.50
CA PRO A 131 9.00 7.47 -9.58
C PRO A 131 8.13 7.24 -8.34
N LEU A 132 6.93 6.72 -8.54
CA LEU A 132 6.09 6.14 -7.50
C LEU A 132 6.66 4.76 -7.12
N CYS A 133 6.83 4.52 -5.83
CA CYS A 133 7.38 3.26 -5.30
C CYS A 133 6.31 2.39 -4.65
N ALA A 134 5.35 2.99 -3.93
CA ALA A 134 4.27 2.27 -3.28
C ALA A 134 3.00 3.12 -3.21
N LEU A 135 1.85 2.47 -3.32
CA LEU A 135 0.53 3.07 -3.19
C LEU A 135 -0.32 2.22 -2.26
N SER A 136 -0.97 2.86 -1.30
CA SER A 136 -1.95 2.20 -0.43
C SER A 136 -3.07 3.15 -0.02
N GLY A 137 -4.19 2.56 0.42
CA GLY A 137 -5.30 3.28 1.03
C GLY A 137 -5.61 2.70 2.40
N SER A 138 -5.70 3.56 3.41
CA SER A 138 -6.02 3.20 4.79
C SER A 138 -6.50 4.42 5.54
N VAL A 139 -7.19 4.23 6.66
CA VAL A 139 -7.62 5.31 7.59
C VAL A 139 -8.20 6.54 6.90
N GLY A 140 -8.94 6.35 5.80
CA GLY A 140 -9.56 7.43 5.03
C GLY A 140 -8.59 8.29 4.22
N GLN A 141 -7.37 7.82 3.95
CA GLN A 141 -6.35 8.52 3.17
C GLN A 141 -5.73 7.64 2.10
N VAL A 142 -5.27 8.27 1.02
CA VAL A 142 -4.40 7.67 0.01
C VAL A 142 -2.95 7.98 0.37
N PHE A 143 -2.12 6.96 0.47
CA PHE A 143 -0.68 7.09 0.75
C PHE A 143 0.12 6.74 -0.49
N ALA A 144 0.85 7.72 -1.01
CA ALA A 144 1.74 7.55 -2.16
C ALA A 144 3.19 7.78 -1.72
N THR A 145 4.03 6.76 -1.87
CA THR A 145 5.46 6.82 -1.53
C THR A 145 6.27 6.94 -2.80
N PHE A 146 7.12 7.95 -2.86
CA PHE A 146 7.94 8.28 -4.02
C PHE A 146 9.42 8.07 -3.74
N ARG A 147 10.20 7.90 -4.81
CA ARG A 147 11.66 7.87 -4.75
C ARG A 147 12.20 9.27 -4.53
N GLY A 148 12.96 9.43 -3.47
CA GLY A 148 13.81 10.61 -3.20
C GLY A 148 15.27 10.34 -3.57
N GLU A 149 16.16 11.23 -3.14
CA GLU A 149 17.62 11.11 -3.37
C GLU A 149 18.22 9.84 -2.72
N ALA A 150 17.71 9.44 -1.56
CA ALA A 150 18.22 8.30 -0.79
C ALA A 150 17.52 6.96 -1.14
N GLY A 151 16.51 6.98 -2.01
CA GLY A 151 15.65 5.82 -2.32
C GLY A 151 14.16 6.13 -2.11
N CYS A 152 13.31 5.11 -2.11
CA CYS A 152 11.88 5.20 -1.88
C CYS A 152 11.58 5.46 -0.40
N GLY A 153 11.09 6.64 -0.06
CA GLY A 153 10.83 6.99 1.34
C GLY A 153 10.09 8.33 1.50
N GLU A 154 9.77 9.02 0.40
CA GLU A 154 9.01 10.27 0.46
C GLU A 154 7.51 10.00 0.29
N THR A 155 6.80 9.91 1.40
CA THR A 155 5.37 9.60 1.41
C THR A 155 4.54 10.87 1.53
N VAL A 156 3.45 10.93 0.76
CA VAL A 156 2.39 11.93 0.86
C VAL A 156 1.07 11.25 1.19
N ALA A 157 0.29 11.87 2.07
CA ALA A 157 -1.09 11.52 2.35
C ALA A 157 -2.02 12.50 1.64
N LEU A 158 -3.01 11.97 0.91
CA LEU A 158 -3.98 12.73 0.13
C LEU A 158 -5.39 12.33 0.53
N LYS A 159 -6.34 13.27 0.48
CA LYS A 159 -7.77 12.95 0.63
C LYS A 159 -8.26 12.25 -0.64
N PRO A 160 -8.94 11.10 -0.53
CA PRO A 160 -9.38 10.33 -1.68
C PRO A 160 -10.46 11.02 -2.52
N ASP A 161 -11.30 11.85 -1.90
CA ASP A 161 -12.40 12.58 -2.55
C ASP A 161 -11.95 13.75 -3.42
N SER A 162 -10.86 14.42 -3.03
CA SER A 162 -10.48 15.72 -3.59
C SER A 162 -9.03 15.82 -4.04
N GLY A 163 -8.16 14.87 -3.69
CA GLY A 163 -6.72 14.98 -3.92
C GLY A 163 -6.02 16.02 -3.03
N GLN A 164 -6.74 16.59 -2.05
CA GLN A 164 -6.15 17.56 -1.13
C GLN A 164 -5.02 16.93 -0.34
N TYR A 165 -3.93 17.68 -0.25
CA TYR A 165 -2.79 17.33 0.55
C TYR A 165 -3.13 17.33 2.04
N VAL A 166 -2.77 16.26 2.74
CA VAL A 166 -2.98 16.12 4.19
C VAL A 166 -1.66 16.26 4.94
N ALA A 167 -0.68 15.43 4.62
CA ALA A 167 0.59 15.36 5.31
C ALA A 167 1.70 14.81 4.40
N THR A 168 2.93 14.98 4.83
CA THR A 168 4.10 14.35 4.19
C THR A 168 5.02 13.77 5.24
N ARG A 169 5.71 12.71 4.85
CA ARG A 169 6.72 12.06 5.66
C ARG A 169 7.92 11.67 4.82
N LYS A 170 9.10 11.86 5.37
CA LYS A 170 10.32 11.23 4.89
C LYS A 170 10.64 10.07 5.84
N SER A 171 10.41 8.86 5.37
CA SER A 171 10.71 7.62 6.08
C SER A 171 12.13 7.14 5.76
N ILE A 172 12.52 6.01 6.35
CA ILE A 172 13.74 5.31 5.96
C ILE A 172 13.61 4.94 4.48
N ALA A 173 14.65 5.22 3.70
CA ALA A 173 14.64 4.94 2.28
C ALA A 173 14.82 3.43 2.01
N ALA A 174 14.07 2.92 1.06
CA ALA A 174 14.09 1.56 0.58
C ALA A 174 14.35 1.51 -0.93
N ASP A 175 14.79 0.40 -1.47
CA ASP A 175 14.90 0.24 -2.91
C ASP A 175 13.59 -0.21 -3.55
N SER A 176 12.88 -1.15 -2.93
CA SER A 176 11.64 -1.73 -3.42
C SER A 176 10.66 -2.00 -2.28
N PRO A 177 10.07 -0.94 -1.66
CA PRO A 177 9.20 -1.12 -0.51
C PRO A 177 7.87 -1.73 -0.92
N ALA A 178 7.35 -2.63 -0.08
CA ALA A 178 5.97 -3.07 -0.12
C ALA A 178 5.12 -2.23 0.83
N ALA A 179 3.85 -2.05 0.47
CA ALA A 179 2.88 -1.42 1.36
C ALA A 179 2.38 -2.42 2.41
N VAL A 180 2.26 -1.96 3.65
CA VAL A 180 1.60 -2.68 4.74
C VAL A 180 0.48 -1.81 5.29
N ARG A 181 -0.72 -2.38 5.45
CA ARG A 181 -1.90 -1.60 5.84
C ARG A 181 -2.93 -2.42 6.59
N SER A 182 -3.72 -1.71 7.38
CA SER A 182 -4.96 -2.18 8.00
C SER A 182 -5.99 -1.05 7.98
N ASN A 183 -7.12 -1.24 8.63
CA ASN A 183 -8.08 -0.15 8.82
C ASN A 183 -7.60 0.91 9.83
N SER A 184 -6.52 0.63 10.59
CA SER A 184 -6.00 1.51 11.64
C SER A 184 -4.68 2.17 11.28
N TYR A 185 -3.85 1.51 10.46
CA TYR A 185 -2.49 1.95 10.15
C TYR A 185 -2.15 1.75 8.68
N ALA A 186 -1.27 2.60 8.18
CA ALA A 186 -0.59 2.43 6.91
C ALA A 186 0.92 2.41 7.14
N GLY A 187 1.68 1.88 6.21
CA GLY A 187 3.12 1.85 6.31
C GLY A 187 3.78 1.27 5.07
N VAL A 188 5.08 1.18 5.15
CA VAL A 188 5.93 0.52 4.15
C VAL A 188 6.94 -0.38 4.84
N TYR A 189 7.36 -1.41 4.16
CA TYR A 189 8.46 -2.27 4.59
C TYR A 189 9.30 -2.70 3.39
N ASP A 190 10.54 -3.00 3.68
CA ASP A 190 11.54 -3.55 2.78
C ASP A 190 12.18 -4.75 3.49
N SER A 191 13.10 -5.45 2.85
CA SER A 191 13.85 -6.52 3.48
C SER A 191 14.58 -6.11 4.77
N GLY A 192 14.94 -4.84 4.93
CA GLY A 192 15.69 -4.36 6.08
C GLY A 192 14.87 -3.72 7.19
N PHE A 193 13.73 -3.12 6.89
CA PHE A 193 12.94 -2.37 7.88
C PHE A 193 11.46 -2.34 7.58
N LEU A 194 10.67 -1.95 8.60
CA LEU A 194 9.25 -1.67 8.50
C LEU A 194 8.91 -0.42 9.32
N GLU A 195 8.02 0.41 8.79
CA GLU A 195 7.49 1.58 9.48
C GLU A 195 5.97 1.64 9.33
N LEU A 196 5.24 1.85 10.44
CA LEU A 196 3.80 2.09 10.47
C LEU A 196 3.47 3.52 10.88
N TRP A 197 2.40 4.07 10.33
CA TRP A 197 1.92 5.43 10.53
C TRP A 197 0.42 5.49 10.77
N ARG A 198 -0.01 6.55 11.46
CA ARG A 198 -1.40 6.99 11.51
C ARG A 198 -1.80 7.75 10.24
N SER A 199 -3.07 8.19 10.18
CA SER A 199 -3.61 8.99 9.06
C SER A 199 -2.87 10.31 8.79
N ASP A 200 -2.22 10.89 9.81
CA ASP A 200 -1.42 12.11 9.73
C ASP A 200 0.07 11.85 9.44
N LEU A 201 0.42 10.62 9.05
CA LEU A 201 1.78 10.14 8.83
C LEU A 201 2.70 10.23 10.05
N VAL A 202 2.15 10.41 11.25
CA VAL A 202 2.93 10.25 12.48
C VAL A 202 3.24 8.78 12.70
N ARG A 203 4.53 8.48 12.86
CA ARG A 203 5.01 7.12 13.09
C ARG A 203 4.48 6.54 14.39
N VAL A 204 3.97 5.32 14.33
CA VAL A 204 3.55 4.53 15.48
C VAL A 204 4.50 3.38 15.78
N LEU A 205 5.22 2.88 14.78
CA LEU A 205 6.18 1.79 14.95
C LEU A 205 7.33 1.87 13.95
N GLU A 206 8.54 1.56 14.42
CA GLU A 206 9.70 1.15 13.63
C GLU A 206 10.11 -0.28 13.99
N TYR A 207 10.47 -1.09 13.00
CA TYR A 207 10.91 -2.46 13.18
C TYR A 207 12.07 -2.81 12.22
N GLY A 208 13.02 -3.64 12.69
CA GLY A 208 14.13 -4.14 11.90
C GLY A 208 15.40 -3.28 12.01
N LYS A 209 16.14 -3.12 10.91
CA LYS A 209 17.40 -2.38 10.86
C LYS A 209 17.15 -0.87 10.84
N ILE A 210 17.13 -0.27 12.01
CA ILE A 210 16.86 1.16 12.17
C ILE A 210 18.16 1.95 12.23
N PRO A 211 18.38 2.94 11.33
CA PRO A 211 19.53 3.83 11.40
C PRO A 211 19.51 4.62 12.71
N ALA A 212 20.67 4.72 13.37
CA ALA A 212 20.86 5.49 14.59
C ALA A 212 19.84 5.16 15.69
N SER A 213 19.69 3.88 16.01
CA SER A 213 18.91 3.44 17.18
C SER A 213 19.41 4.15 18.43
N PRO A 214 18.51 4.78 19.24
CA PRO A 214 18.91 5.53 20.42
C PRO A 214 19.55 4.64 21.50
N GLU A 215 19.16 3.38 21.56
CA GLU A 215 19.71 2.40 22.49
C GLU A 215 20.06 1.09 21.80
N PRO A 216 21.12 0.39 22.24
CA PRO A 216 21.43 -0.95 21.75
C PRO A 216 20.30 -1.94 22.09
N LYS A 217 20.00 -2.86 21.18
CA LYS A 217 19.05 -3.97 21.37
C LYS A 217 17.58 -3.53 21.58
N MET A 218 17.19 -2.36 21.08
CA MET A 218 15.77 -1.98 21.06
C MET A 218 14.95 -2.82 20.08
N GLN A 219 15.57 -3.23 18.99
CA GLN A 219 14.91 -4.04 17.95
C GLN A 219 15.12 -5.53 18.21
N PRO A 220 14.09 -6.39 17.99
CA PRO A 220 14.20 -7.81 18.30
C PRO A 220 15.20 -8.56 17.41
N HIS A 221 15.22 -8.27 16.10
CA HIS A 221 16.07 -8.96 15.13
C HIS A 221 16.62 -7.98 14.07
N PRO A 222 17.50 -7.03 14.45
CA PRO A 222 17.95 -5.98 13.55
C PRO A 222 18.83 -6.48 12.38
N GLU A 223 19.38 -7.69 12.50
CA GLU A 223 20.26 -8.31 11.50
C GLU A 223 19.51 -9.25 10.55
N CYS A 224 18.23 -9.55 10.85
CA CYS A 224 17.42 -10.41 10.01
C CYS A 224 16.80 -9.63 8.83
N SER A 225 16.54 -10.32 7.74
CA SER A 225 15.76 -9.75 6.63
C SER A 225 14.28 -10.07 6.76
N ILE A 226 13.42 -9.10 6.44
CA ILE A 226 11.96 -9.25 6.46
C ILE A 226 11.53 -9.95 5.17
N ILE A 227 10.85 -11.08 5.30
CA ILE A 227 10.26 -11.82 4.16
C ILE A 227 8.87 -11.27 3.83
N SER A 228 8.01 -11.13 4.86
CA SER A 228 6.64 -10.59 4.69
C SER A 228 6.13 -9.97 5.98
N ALA A 229 5.21 -9.00 5.84
CA ALA A 229 4.55 -8.34 6.96
C ALA A 229 3.08 -8.09 6.68
N LEU A 230 2.22 -8.34 7.66
CA LEU A 230 0.80 -8.02 7.65
C LEU A 230 0.39 -7.39 8.98
N THR A 231 -0.57 -6.47 8.92
CA THR A 231 -1.11 -5.84 10.13
C THR A 231 -2.63 -5.83 10.11
N ARG A 232 -3.24 -5.99 11.28
CA ARG A 232 -4.68 -5.89 11.49
C ARG A 232 -4.98 -5.42 12.91
N VAL A 233 -5.77 -4.35 13.04
CA VAL A 233 -6.13 -3.74 14.32
C VAL A 233 -4.88 -3.50 15.19
N GLU A 234 -4.68 -4.27 16.25
CA GLU A 234 -3.56 -4.11 17.20
C GLU A 234 -2.38 -5.05 16.90
N LEU A 235 -2.51 -5.96 15.94
CA LEU A 235 -1.47 -6.93 15.59
C LEU A 235 -0.65 -6.49 14.39
N LEU A 236 0.66 -6.53 14.53
CA LEU A 236 1.61 -6.61 13.43
C LEU A 236 2.32 -7.98 13.50
N ALA A 237 2.24 -8.73 12.42
CA ALA A 237 2.96 -9.98 12.23
C ALA A 237 4.06 -9.78 11.18
N VAL A 238 5.27 -10.25 11.47
CA VAL A 238 6.44 -10.15 10.58
C VAL A 238 7.12 -11.50 10.50
N VAL A 239 7.32 -12.02 9.30
CA VAL A 239 8.15 -13.18 9.05
C VAL A 239 9.54 -12.70 8.62
N ASN A 240 10.56 -13.15 9.32
CA ASN A 240 11.95 -12.79 9.11
C ASN A 240 12.77 -14.01 8.66
N ASN A 241 13.83 -13.75 7.90
CA ASN A 241 14.92 -14.67 7.66
C ASN A 241 16.11 -14.25 8.55
N CYS A 242 16.45 -15.09 9.50
CA CYS A 242 17.58 -14.91 10.40
C CYS A 242 18.64 -15.99 10.11
N ASP A 243 19.61 -15.66 9.27
CA ASP A 243 20.68 -16.59 8.87
C ASP A 243 20.18 -17.96 8.34
N GLY A 244 19.13 -17.92 7.49
CA GLY A 244 18.53 -19.13 6.91
C GLY A 244 17.47 -19.80 7.78
N HIS A 245 17.13 -19.23 8.96
CA HIS A 245 16.03 -19.65 9.81
C HIS A 245 14.88 -18.66 9.77
N GLY A 246 13.67 -19.16 9.51
CA GLY A 246 12.44 -18.37 9.53
C GLY A 246 11.99 -18.07 10.96
N ARG A 247 11.60 -16.84 11.23
CA ARG A 247 11.04 -16.44 12.53
C ARG A 247 9.78 -15.62 12.33
N LEU A 248 8.71 -16.01 13.01
CA LEU A 248 7.48 -15.21 13.10
C LEU A 248 7.53 -14.36 14.37
N VAL A 249 7.60 -13.04 14.20
CA VAL A 249 7.46 -12.07 15.28
C VAL A 249 6.05 -11.52 15.27
N MET A 250 5.31 -11.68 16.35
CA MET A 250 3.99 -11.07 16.55
C MET A 250 4.09 -10.01 17.64
N GLN A 251 3.61 -8.83 17.35
CA GLN A 251 3.81 -7.65 18.21
C GLN A 251 2.64 -6.67 18.12
N VAL A 252 2.58 -5.74 19.06
CA VAL A 252 1.60 -4.65 19.06
C VAL A 252 1.92 -3.69 17.91
N ALA A 253 0.90 -3.37 17.08
CA ALA A 253 1.04 -2.46 15.95
C ALA A 253 1.27 -1.00 16.37
N ASN A 254 0.86 -0.62 17.60
CA ASN A 254 1.02 0.72 18.16
C ASN A 254 1.55 0.62 19.60
N PRO A 255 2.83 0.28 19.80
CA PRO A 255 3.43 0.22 21.13
C PRO A 255 3.51 1.60 21.78
N GLU A 256 3.71 1.64 23.11
CA GLU A 256 3.87 2.89 23.86
C GLU A 256 5.04 3.74 23.33
N GLU A 257 6.16 3.08 22.99
CA GLU A 257 7.33 3.71 22.39
C GLU A 257 7.49 3.28 20.92
N SER A 258 7.31 4.19 19.99
CA SER A 258 7.32 3.89 18.54
C SER A 258 8.63 3.26 18.02
N ARG A 259 9.74 3.40 18.74
CA ARG A 259 11.05 2.83 18.37
C ARG A 259 11.37 1.52 19.05
N LYS A 260 10.49 1.09 19.97
CA LYS A 260 10.66 -0.13 20.76
C LYS A 260 9.49 -1.06 20.53
N PRO A 261 9.64 -2.04 19.65
CA PRO A 261 8.59 -3.02 19.39
C PRO A 261 8.16 -3.74 20.67
N GLU A 262 6.86 -3.85 20.88
CA GLU A 262 6.28 -4.62 21.96
C GLU A 262 5.96 -6.04 21.49
N VAL A 263 6.99 -6.90 21.51
CA VAL A 263 6.89 -8.28 21.04
C VAL A 263 6.05 -9.11 22.02
N LYS A 264 5.06 -9.81 21.51
CA LYS A 264 4.21 -10.75 22.27
C LYS A 264 4.67 -12.19 22.08
N SER A 265 5.11 -12.56 20.88
CA SER A 265 5.72 -13.85 20.62
C SER A 265 6.78 -13.77 19.51
N ASP A 266 7.73 -14.68 19.57
CA ASP A 266 8.85 -14.83 18.67
C ASP A 266 9.06 -16.34 18.44
N ILE A 267 8.60 -16.83 17.28
CA ILE A 267 8.39 -18.24 16.99
C ILE A 267 9.38 -18.69 15.93
N ASP A 268 10.11 -19.76 16.20
CA ASP A 268 10.97 -20.41 15.22
C ASP A 268 10.10 -21.24 14.25
N LEU A 269 10.19 -20.91 12.95
CA LEU A 269 9.47 -21.60 11.88
C LEU A 269 10.31 -22.71 11.23
N GLY A 270 11.59 -22.86 11.64
CA GLY A 270 12.56 -23.77 11.03
C GLY A 270 13.32 -23.14 9.84
N PRO A 271 13.98 -23.95 9.01
CA PRO A 271 14.72 -23.45 7.85
C PRO A 271 13.84 -22.64 6.90
N VAL A 272 14.38 -21.56 6.35
CA VAL A 272 13.66 -20.74 5.36
C VAL A 272 13.40 -21.55 4.10
N THR A 273 12.15 -21.58 3.67
CA THR A 273 11.71 -22.23 2.43
C THR A 273 11.30 -21.18 1.38
N ALA A 274 11.34 -21.58 0.11
CA ALA A 274 11.00 -20.67 -0.99
C ALA A 274 9.55 -20.14 -0.93
N ASP A 275 8.67 -20.87 -0.27
CA ASP A 275 7.25 -20.53 -0.08
C ASP A 275 6.96 -19.76 1.22
N MET A 276 7.97 -19.59 2.11
CA MET A 276 7.75 -18.97 3.42
C MET A 276 7.22 -17.55 3.31
N SER A 277 6.01 -17.32 3.85
CA SER A 277 5.39 -15.99 3.89
C SER A 277 4.15 -16.00 4.80
N LEU A 278 3.72 -14.80 5.23
CA LEU A 278 2.38 -14.63 5.78
C LEU A 278 1.34 -14.80 4.68
N VAL A 279 0.23 -15.46 5.00
CA VAL A 279 -0.91 -15.64 4.08
C VAL A 279 -2.19 -15.00 4.60
N SER A 280 -2.31 -14.79 5.91
CA SER A 280 -3.43 -14.06 6.51
C SER A 280 -3.07 -13.55 7.91
N VAL A 281 -3.79 -12.52 8.36
CA VAL A 281 -3.69 -11.98 9.73
C VAL A 281 -5.07 -11.66 10.29
N GLY A 282 -5.38 -12.19 11.46
CA GLY A 282 -6.57 -11.88 12.25
C GLY A 282 -6.32 -10.76 13.25
N GLN A 283 -7.21 -10.60 14.23
CA GLN A 283 -7.04 -9.59 15.28
C GLN A 283 -5.92 -9.97 16.27
N ASP A 284 -5.79 -11.25 16.58
CA ASP A 284 -4.81 -11.82 17.51
C ASP A 284 -4.12 -13.09 16.94
N THR A 285 -4.28 -13.36 15.65
CA THR A 285 -3.80 -14.57 15.00
C THR A 285 -3.05 -14.24 13.71
N ALA A 286 -2.06 -15.07 13.35
CA ALA A 286 -1.34 -15.00 12.09
C ALA A 286 -1.23 -16.38 11.45
N ALA A 287 -1.46 -16.46 10.14
CA ALA A 287 -1.26 -17.65 9.35
C ALA A 287 -0.02 -17.52 8.49
N VAL A 288 0.90 -18.48 8.60
CA VAL A 288 2.17 -18.53 7.89
C VAL A 288 2.21 -19.77 7.02
N LEU A 289 2.58 -19.61 5.76
CA LEU A 289 2.98 -20.69 4.88
C LEU A 289 4.48 -20.94 5.03
N ALA A 290 4.86 -22.17 5.26
CA ALA A 290 6.25 -22.63 5.28
C ALA A 290 6.29 -24.14 5.03
N ASP A 291 7.20 -24.60 4.18
CA ASP A 291 7.37 -26.01 3.85
C ASP A 291 6.06 -26.69 3.41
N ASN A 292 5.31 -26.02 2.50
CA ASN A 292 4.01 -26.49 2.00
C ASN A 292 2.97 -26.76 3.09
N ARG A 293 3.07 -26.06 4.24
CA ARG A 293 2.17 -26.13 5.38
C ARG A 293 1.70 -24.74 5.79
N ILE A 294 0.42 -24.57 6.06
CA ILE A 294 -0.11 -23.38 6.72
C ILE A 294 -0.17 -23.66 8.21
N ARG A 295 0.53 -22.86 8.99
CA ARG A 295 0.50 -22.89 10.45
C ARG A 295 -0.14 -21.61 10.96
N VAL A 296 -1.08 -21.75 11.86
CA VAL A 296 -1.76 -20.62 12.49
C VAL A 296 -1.34 -20.49 13.93
N PHE A 297 -0.90 -19.30 14.28
CA PHE A 297 -0.45 -18.97 15.64
C PHE A 297 -1.31 -17.86 16.24
N ARG A 298 -1.57 -17.97 17.54
CA ARG A 298 -2.11 -16.85 18.33
C ARG A 298 -0.98 -15.91 18.73
N MET A 299 -1.33 -14.66 19.06
CA MET A 299 -0.39 -13.61 19.44
C MET A 299 0.49 -13.98 20.67
N ASP A 300 0.05 -14.91 21.51
CA ASP A 300 0.83 -15.45 22.63
C ASP A 300 1.84 -16.55 22.24
N GLY A 301 1.91 -16.90 20.93
CA GLY A 301 2.80 -17.93 20.41
C GLY A 301 2.18 -19.34 20.36
N THR A 302 0.94 -19.50 20.83
CA THR A 302 0.25 -20.81 20.78
C THR A 302 -0.09 -21.17 19.34
N MET A 303 0.37 -22.32 18.86
CA MET A 303 -0.06 -22.88 17.56
C MET A 303 -1.49 -23.42 17.68
N LEU A 304 -2.40 -22.88 16.85
CA LEU A 304 -3.83 -23.26 16.86
C LEU A 304 -4.14 -24.39 15.90
N THR A 305 -3.53 -24.36 14.71
CA THR A 305 -3.78 -25.36 13.67
C THR A 305 -2.58 -25.47 12.72
N GLU A 306 -2.46 -26.62 12.08
CA GLU A 306 -1.55 -26.84 10.97
C GLU A 306 -2.29 -27.58 9.86
N LEU A 307 -2.21 -27.09 8.62
CA LEU A 307 -2.75 -27.71 7.43
C LEU A 307 -1.61 -28.01 6.45
N ALA A 308 -1.42 -29.26 6.12
CA ALA A 308 -0.52 -29.64 5.02
C ALA A 308 -1.25 -29.39 3.69
N LEU A 309 -0.64 -28.58 2.82
CA LEU A 309 -1.13 -28.39 1.46
C LEU A 309 -0.71 -29.60 0.63
N GLY A 310 -1.65 -30.24 -0.08
CA GLY A 310 -1.36 -31.38 -0.94
C GLY A 310 -0.42 -31.02 -2.10
N GLU A 311 0.13 -32.02 -2.81
CA GLU A 311 1.03 -31.78 -3.97
C GLU A 311 0.35 -30.97 -5.10
N THR A 312 -0.98 -30.99 -5.14
CA THR A 312 -1.82 -30.25 -6.09
C THR A 312 -2.32 -28.92 -5.54
N THR A 313 -2.16 -28.65 -4.25
CA THR A 313 -2.71 -27.49 -3.56
C THR A 313 -1.74 -26.31 -3.54
N LEU A 314 -2.31 -25.19 -3.33
CA LEU A 314 -1.89 -23.80 -3.29
C LEU A 314 -0.40 -23.59 -2.97
N ARG A 315 0.38 -23.13 -3.95
CA ARG A 315 1.69 -22.54 -3.70
C ARG A 315 1.60 -21.03 -3.87
N PRO A 316 2.31 -20.24 -3.08
CA PRO A 316 2.41 -18.81 -3.35
C PRO A 316 2.86 -18.64 -4.80
N ALA A 317 2.34 -17.60 -5.44
CA ALA A 317 2.95 -17.11 -6.65
C ALA A 317 4.47 -17.03 -6.36
N PRO A 318 5.35 -17.55 -7.20
CA PRO A 318 6.74 -17.20 -7.07
C PRO A 318 6.73 -15.68 -7.00
N ALA A 319 7.19 -15.10 -5.88
CA ALA A 319 7.63 -13.74 -5.92
C ALA A 319 8.54 -13.71 -7.14
N GLU A 320 8.25 -12.84 -8.11
CA GLU A 320 9.23 -12.62 -9.16
C GLU A 320 10.53 -12.48 -8.40
N ALA A 321 11.40 -13.45 -8.56
CA ALA A 321 12.76 -13.30 -8.11
C ALA A 321 13.28 -12.15 -8.96
N ASN A 322 13.09 -10.92 -8.47
CA ASN A 322 13.95 -9.85 -8.87
C ASN A 322 15.33 -10.42 -8.67
N SER A 323 16.22 -10.22 -9.62
CA SER A 323 17.58 -10.74 -9.66
C SER A 323 18.38 -10.62 -8.35
N ASP A 324 17.83 -9.97 -7.33
CA ASP A 324 18.42 -9.72 -6.03
C ASP A 324 17.81 -10.52 -4.85
N GLY A 325 16.84 -11.42 -5.07
CA GLY A 325 16.39 -12.41 -4.07
C GLY A 325 15.73 -11.90 -2.77
N ASP A 326 15.76 -10.60 -2.51
CA ASP A 326 15.46 -9.99 -1.21
C ASP A 326 14.18 -9.13 -1.17
N ALA A 327 13.37 -9.13 -2.23
CA ALA A 327 12.18 -8.32 -2.23
C ALA A 327 11.09 -8.90 -1.31
N PRO A 328 10.44 -8.07 -0.47
CA PRO A 328 9.41 -8.53 0.44
C PRO A 328 8.19 -9.05 -0.31
N ARG A 329 7.53 -10.07 0.25
CA ARG A 329 6.36 -10.73 -0.35
C ARG A 329 5.08 -10.18 0.23
N ALA A 330 4.30 -9.48 -0.60
CA ALA A 330 2.95 -9.04 -0.24
C ALA A 330 1.94 -10.12 -0.69
N PRO A 331 1.22 -10.78 0.22
CA PRO A 331 0.24 -11.78 -0.15
C PRO A 331 -1.02 -11.15 -0.74
N PHE A 332 -1.66 -11.85 -1.68
CA PHE A 332 -2.96 -11.46 -2.24
C PHE A 332 -4.08 -11.92 -1.30
N THR A 333 -4.38 -11.10 -0.31
CA THR A 333 -5.42 -11.36 0.69
C THR A 333 -6.58 -10.40 0.52
N THR A 334 -7.81 -10.91 0.67
CA THR A 334 -9.03 -10.08 0.71
C THR A 334 -9.94 -10.52 1.84
N ASP A 335 -10.68 -9.55 2.38
CA ASP A 335 -11.70 -9.81 3.39
C ASP A 335 -13.06 -9.95 2.70
N LEU A 336 -13.75 -11.04 2.98
CA LEU A 336 -15.16 -11.26 2.67
C LEU A 336 -16.00 -11.13 3.96
N PRO A 337 -17.33 -10.98 3.87
CA PRO A 337 -18.17 -10.82 5.06
C PRO A 337 -17.99 -11.89 6.13
N HIS A 338 -17.77 -13.14 5.72
CA HIS A 338 -17.67 -14.29 6.62
C HIS A 338 -16.31 -15.00 6.57
N HIS A 339 -15.41 -14.61 5.66
CA HIS A 339 -14.11 -15.25 5.45
C HIS A 339 -13.03 -14.23 5.18
N MET A 340 -11.81 -14.60 5.52
CA MET A 340 -10.59 -13.97 4.99
C MET A 340 -10.06 -14.90 3.92
N THR A 341 -9.52 -14.36 2.83
CA THR A 341 -9.06 -15.18 1.71
C THR A 341 -7.62 -14.88 1.35
N TRP A 342 -6.94 -15.88 0.85
CA TRP A 342 -5.61 -15.78 0.25
C TRP A 342 -5.60 -16.49 -1.10
N TRP A 343 -5.19 -15.76 -2.13
CA TRP A 343 -5.05 -16.32 -3.46
C TRP A 343 -3.61 -16.69 -3.79
N SER A 344 -3.45 -17.78 -4.54
CA SER A 344 -2.20 -18.24 -5.16
C SER A 344 -2.49 -18.71 -6.59
N PRO A 345 -1.49 -18.92 -7.46
CA PRO A 345 -1.69 -19.43 -8.83
C PRO A 345 -2.41 -20.79 -8.92
N ARG A 346 -2.62 -21.45 -7.80
CA ARG A 346 -3.32 -22.73 -7.73
C ARG A 346 -4.74 -22.63 -7.19
N GLY A 347 -5.22 -21.40 -6.96
CA GLY A 347 -6.56 -21.12 -6.47
C GLY A 347 -6.59 -20.28 -5.20
N LEU A 348 -7.74 -20.26 -4.56
CA LEU A 348 -8.04 -19.46 -3.38
C LEU A 348 -8.28 -20.35 -2.16
N LEU A 349 -7.71 -19.95 -1.03
CA LEU A 349 -7.98 -20.53 0.28
C LEU A 349 -8.75 -19.53 1.14
N GLY A 350 -9.83 -19.98 1.79
CA GLY A 350 -10.61 -19.21 2.74
C GLY A 350 -10.31 -19.62 4.18
N PHE A 351 -10.33 -18.63 5.07
CA PHE A 351 -10.08 -18.78 6.50
C PHE A 351 -11.24 -18.21 7.31
N ARG A 352 -11.54 -18.79 8.45
CA ARG A 352 -12.46 -18.23 9.45
C ARG A 352 -11.85 -16.99 10.08
N PRO A 353 -12.51 -15.82 10.08
CA PRO A 353 -11.89 -14.57 10.53
C PRO A 353 -11.40 -14.56 11.98
N SER A 354 -12.09 -15.30 12.87
CA SER A 354 -11.76 -15.31 14.31
C SER A 354 -10.59 -16.21 14.68
N THR A 355 -10.34 -17.28 13.91
CA THR A 355 -9.34 -18.30 14.27
C THR A 355 -8.29 -18.52 13.21
N LEU A 356 -8.49 -17.98 12.00
CA LEU A 356 -7.72 -18.27 10.80
C LEU A 356 -7.62 -19.77 10.48
N ALA A 357 -8.53 -20.58 11.03
CA ALA A 357 -8.63 -21.96 10.62
C ALA A 357 -9.05 -22.02 9.14
N PRO A 358 -8.34 -22.79 8.29
CA PRO A 358 -8.76 -23.03 6.91
C PRO A 358 -10.16 -23.60 6.88
N ASP A 359 -11.01 -23.10 5.97
CA ASP A 359 -12.42 -23.43 5.93
C ASP A 359 -12.87 -23.95 4.56
N PHE A 360 -12.37 -23.37 3.47
CA PHE A 360 -12.67 -23.83 2.11
C PHE A 360 -11.50 -23.57 1.15
N GLU A 361 -11.52 -24.32 0.04
CA GLU A 361 -10.61 -24.12 -1.10
C GLU A 361 -11.45 -23.92 -2.38
N PHE A 362 -10.98 -23.02 -3.25
CA PHE A 362 -11.55 -22.78 -4.56
C PHE A 362 -10.46 -22.82 -5.64
N PRO A 363 -10.16 -24.01 -6.17
CA PRO A 363 -9.04 -24.23 -7.10
C PRO A 363 -9.16 -23.47 -8.43
N GLU A 364 -10.40 -23.21 -8.88
CA GLU A 364 -10.68 -22.54 -10.16
C GLU A 364 -10.52 -21.01 -10.08
N ALA A 365 -10.25 -20.44 -8.90
CA ALA A 365 -10.08 -19.01 -8.73
C ALA A 365 -8.84 -18.51 -9.46
N THR A 366 -9.03 -17.60 -10.40
CA THR A 366 -7.94 -16.92 -11.14
C THR A 366 -7.46 -15.64 -10.48
N GLY A 367 -7.96 -15.34 -9.28
CA GLY A 367 -7.59 -14.11 -8.57
C GLY A 367 -8.38 -13.87 -7.29
N THR A 368 -8.43 -12.61 -6.87
CA THR A 368 -9.02 -12.21 -5.60
C THR A 368 -10.51 -11.87 -5.76
N PRO A 369 -11.39 -12.38 -4.84
CA PRO A 369 -12.83 -12.16 -4.90
C PRO A 369 -13.22 -10.77 -4.37
N ALA A 370 -14.49 -10.40 -4.62
CA ALA A 370 -15.13 -9.22 -4.04
C ALA A 370 -16.55 -9.55 -3.52
N PRO A 371 -16.96 -9.00 -2.37
CA PRO A 371 -18.31 -9.16 -1.86
C PRO A 371 -19.29 -8.22 -2.58
N TRP A 372 -20.54 -8.68 -2.76
CA TRP A 372 -21.66 -7.91 -3.27
C TRP A 372 -22.97 -8.35 -2.63
N GLY A 373 -23.49 -7.59 -1.66
CA GLY A 373 -24.67 -8.00 -0.89
C GLY A 373 -24.48 -9.35 -0.22
N GLU A 374 -25.42 -10.28 -0.44
CA GLU A 374 -25.37 -11.67 0.03
C GLU A 374 -24.57 -12.60 -0.90
N HIS A 375 -23.83 -12.04 -1.84
CA HIS A 375 -23.06 -12.76 -2.84
C HIS A 375 -21.55 -12.48 -2.74
N VAL A 376 -20.75 -13.36 -3.31
CA VAL A 376 -19.33 -13.19 -3.55
C VAL A 376 -19.06 -13.38 -5.02
N PHE A 377 -18.41 -12.40 -5.63
CA PHE A 377 -17.90 -12.51 -6.99
C PHE A 377 -16.51 -13.10 -6.96
N MET A 378 -16.32 -14.22 -7.62
CA MET A 378 -15.07 -14.98 -7.70
C MET A 378 -14.57 -14.98 -9.16
N PRO A 379 -13.38 -14.45 -9.45
CA PRO A 379 -12.86 -14.50 -10.81
C PRO A 379 -12.49 -15.93 -11.17
N VAL A 380 -12.96 -16.40 -12.31
CA VAL A 380 -12.68 -17.73 -12.89
C VAL A 380 -12.27 -17.56 -14.35
N ALA A 381 -11.78 -18.62 -14.98
CA ALA A 381 -11.26 -18.55 -16.35
C ALA A 381 -12.29 -17.98 -17.36
N ASP A 382 -13.55 -18.36 -17.23
CA ASP A 382 -14.61 -17.99 -18.18
C ASP A 382 -15.41 -16.74 -17.78
N GLY A 383 -15.01 -16.05 -16.70
CA GLY A 383 -15.74 -14.88 -16.21
C GLY A 383 -15.69 -14.66 -14.72
N VAL A 384 -16.85 -14.43 -14.12
CA VAL A 384 -17.03 -14.24 -12.67
C VAL A 384 -18.08 -15.24 -12.18
N ALA A 385 -17.68 -16.17 -11.34
CA ALA A 385 -18.62 -17.02 -10.62
C ALA A 385 -19.30 -16.20 -9.51
N VAL A 386 -20.59 -16.34 -9.40
CA VAL A 386 -21.41 -15.76 -8.33
C VAL A 386 -21.67 -16.84 -7.29
N LEU A 387 -21.21 -16.60 -6.07
CA LEU A 387 -21.39 -17.53 -4.96
C LEU A 387 -22.33 -16.92 -3.91
N ASN A 388 -23.10 -17.77 -3.24
CA ASN A 388 -23.78 -17.36 -2.01
C ASN A 388 -22.73 -17.10 -0.92
N ALA A 389 -22.78 -15.92 -0.27
CA ALA A 389 -21.76 -15.52 0.70
C ALA A 389 -21.71 -16.40 1.96
N SER A 390 -22.83 -17.05 2.32
CA SER A 390 -22.92 -17.88 3.52
C SER A 390 -22.57 -19.35 3.26
N THR A 391 -23.00 -19.91 2.11
CA THR A 391 -22.79 -21.34 1.78
C THR A 391 -21.58 -21.56 0.88
N LEU A 392 -21.11 -20.52 0.19
CA LEU A 392 -20.04 -20.54 -0.82
C LEU A 392 -20.36 -21.43 -2.03
N GLU A 393 -21.62 -21.81 -2.19
CA GLU A 393 -22.10 -22.55 -3.37
C GLU A 393 -22.15 -21.60 -4.58
N ILE A 394 -21.71 -22.10 -5.73
CA ILE A 394 -21.83 -21.37 -7.00
C ILE A 394 -23.31 -21.38 -7.40
N ILE A 395 -23.89 -20.19 -7.54
CA ILE A 395 -25.30 -20.00 -7.93
C ILE A 395 -25.43 -19.49 -9.37
N GLY A 396 -24.33 -19.03 -9.98
CA GLY A 396 -24.30 -18.60 -11.37
C GLY A 396 -22.89 -18.24 -11.83
N THR A 397 -22.75 -17.98 -13.12
CA THR A 397 -21.51 -17.46 -13.71
C THR A 397 -21.85 -16.37 -14.70
N LEU A 398 -21.21 -15.22 -14.55
CA LEU A 398 -21.35 -14.07 -15.44
C LEU A 398 -20.17 -14.05 -16.42
N PRO A 399 -20.40 -14.12 -17.74
CA PRO A 399 -19.31 -14.02 -18.69
C PRO A 399 -18.70 -12.61 -18.65
N LEU A 400 -17.39 -12.53 -18.57
CA LEU A 400 -16.69 -11.28 -18.84
C LEU A 400 -16.42 -11.17 -20.33
N PRO A 401 -16.68 -10.01 -20.95
CA PRO A 401 -16.23 -9.76 -22.30
C PRO A 401 -14.75 -10.07 -22.42
N ALA A 402 -14.35 -10.70 -23.54
CA ALA A 402 -12.94 -10.96 -23.78
C ALA A 402 -12.18 -9.64 -23.61
N ALA A 403 -11.26 -9.61 -22.66
CA ALA A 403 -10.43 -8.44 -22.45
C ALA A 403 -9.84 -8.04 -23.81
N ALA A 404 -9.91 -6.75 -24.15
CA ALA A 404 -9.12 -6.23 -25.24
C ALA A 404 -7.72 -6.78 -25.01
N LYS A 405 -7.21 -7.59 -25.93
CA LYS A 405 -5.99 -8.39 -25.76
C LYS A 405 -4.93 -7.48 -25.19
N SER A 406 -4.47 -7.78 -23.98
CA SER A 406 -3.32 -7.12 -23.41
C SER A 406 -2.24 -7.12 -24.48
N THR A 407 -1.76 -5.94 -24.85
CA THR A 407 -0.71 -5.77 -25.87
C THR A 407 0.62 -6.44 -25.46
N HIS A 408 0.66 -7.05 -24.28
CA HIS A 408 1.80 -7.77 -23.68
C HIS A 408 1.66 -9.31 -23.71
N ALA A 409 0.78 -9.87 -24.54
CA ALA A 409 0.54 -11.31 -24.66
C ALA A 409 1.74 -12.16 -25.14
N ASN A 410 2.93 -11.59 -25.29
CA ASN A 410 4.11 -12.29 -25.82
C ASN A 410 5.21 -12.59 -24.80
N ASP A 411 5.05 -12.25 -23.53
CA ASP A 411 6.02 -12.61 -22.48
C ASP A 411 5.52 -13.87 -21.74
N ALA A 412 5.76 -15.05 -22.35
CA ALA A 412 5.43 -16.35 -21.78
C ALA A 412 6.20 -16.67 -20.47
N ASP A 413 7.17 -15.85 -20.11
CA ASP A 413 8.01 -16.01 -18.93
C ASP A 413 7.60 -15.11 -17.75
N LYS A 414 6.60 -14.22 -17.88
CA LYS A 414 6.12 -13.43 -16.76
C LYS A 414 5.05 -14.18 -15.96
N PRO A 415 5.16 -14.22 -14.61
CA PRO A 415 4.12 -14.84 -13.80
C PRO A 415 2.78 -14.15 -14.05
N GLU A 416 1.75 -14.96 -14.23
CA GLU A 416 0.39 -14.49 -14.45
C GLU A 416 -0.11 -13.77 -13.19
N LEU A 417 -0.38 -12.46 -13.32
CA LEU A 417 -0.93 -11.67 -12.24
C LEU A 417 -2.40 -12.06 -12.00
N PRO A 418 -2.85 -12.10 -10.73
CA PRO A 418 -4.25 -12.44 -10.43
C PRO A 418 -5.22 -11.43 -11.05
N VAL A 419 -6.39 -11.92 -11.45
CA VAL A 419 -7.54 -11.06 -11.69
C VAL A 419 -8.02 -10.51 -10.35
N ARG A 420 -8.12 -9.19 -10.20
CA ARG A 420 -8.49 -8.56 -8.93
C ARG A 420 -9.83 -7.88 -9.07
N LEU A 421 -10.74 -8.21 -8.17
CA LEU A 421 -12.09 -7.66 -8.18
C LEU A 421 -12.29 -6.66 -7.05
N ALA A 422 -13.13 -5.66 -7.32
CA ALA A 422 -13.73 -4.80 -6.30
C ALA A 422 -15.15 -4.44 -6.72
N VAL A 423 -16.05 -4.29 -5.76
CA VAL A 423 -17.44 -3.89 -6.02
C VAL A 423 -17.78 -2.67 -5.19
N VAL A 424 -18.44 -1.70 -5.80
CA VAL A 424 -18.97 -0.51 -5.13
C VAL A 424 -20.37 -0.21 -5.68
N GLY A 425 -21.38 -0.38 -4.84
CA GLY A 425 -22.78 -0.32 -5.28
C GLY A 425 -23.03 -1.39 -6.36
N ASP A 426 -23.45 -0.96 -7.54
CA ASP A 426 -23.69 -1.85 -8.69
C ASP A 426 -22.54 -1.83 -9.71
N THR A 427 -21.39 -1.30 -9.35
CA THR A 427 -20.22 -1.26 -10.22
C THR A 427 -19.21 -2.33 -9.81
N LEU A 428 -18.94 -3.27 -10.71
CA LEU A 428 -17.87 -4.25 -10.61
C LEU A 428 -16.64 -3.68 -11.33
N LEU A 429 -15.51 -3.62 -10.62
CA LEU A 429 -14.19 -3.33 -11.16
C LEU A 429 -13.42 -4.63 -11.33
N VAL A 430 -12.88 -4.85 -12.51
CA VAL A 430 -12.06 -6.01 -12.87
C VAL A 430 -10.69 -5.52 -13.29
N GLN A 431 -9.68 -5.81 -12.50
CA GLN A 431 -8.29 -5.47 -12.84
C GLN A 431 -7.54 -6.70 -13.33
N ARG A 432 -6.99 -6.60 -14.54
CA ARG A 432 -6.14 -7.59 -15.19
C ARG A 432 -4.82 -6.92 -15.58
N GLY A 433 -3.75 -7.26 -14.89
CA GLY A 433 -2.47 -6.55 -15.08
C GLY A 433 -2.62 -5.04 -14.88
N GLU A 434 -2.37 -4.28 -15.92
CA GLU A 434 -2.46 -2.81 -15.92
C GLU A 434 -3.88 -2.29 -16.25
N SER A 435 -4.73 -3.09 -16.89
CA SER A 435 -6.08 -2.68 -17.24
C SER A 435 -7.04 -2.81 -16.07
N VAL A 436 -7.88 -1.79 -15.89
CA VAL A 436 -9.04 -1.81 -14.98
C VAL A 436 -10.28 -1.52 -15.81
N ASP A 437 -11.18 -2.50 -15.87
CA ASP A 437 -12.45 -2.41 -16.56
C ASP A 437 -13.59 -2.28 -15.55
N ALA A 438 -14.53 -1.38 -15.81
CA ALA A 438 -15.72 -1.19 -15.01
C ALA A 438 -16.97 -1.72 -15.72
N PHE A 439 -17.79 -2.43 -14.96
CA PHE A 439 -19.04 -3.02 -15.41
C PHE A 439 -20.17 -2.62 -14.46
N VAL A 440 -21.35 -2.32 -15.02
CA VAL A 440 -22.57 -2.25 -14.24
C VAL A 440 -23.14 -3.66 -14.09
N ILE A 441 -23.51 -4.02 -12.87
CA ILE A 441 -24.16 -5.27 -12.52
C ILE A 441 -25.65 -5.09 -12.77
N GLU A 442 -26.23 -5.82 -13.72
CA GLU A 442 -27.67 -5.81 -14.00
C GLU A 442 -28.34 -7.01 -13.29
N ILE A 443 -29.48 -6.73 -12.67
CA ILE A 443 -30.31 -7.67 -11.90
C ILE A 443 -31.52 -8.06 -12.72
#